data_cd72e173113a2198cd4b1341e02f62a3
#
_entry.id   cd72e173113a2198cd4b1341e02f62a3
#
_cell.length_a   1.000
_cell.length_b   1.000
_cell.length_c   1.000
_cell.angle_alpha   90.00
_cell.angle_beta   90.00
_cell.angle_gamma   90.00
#
_symmetry.space_group_name_H-M   'P 1'
#
loop_
_entity.id
_entity.type
_entity.pdbx_description
1 polymer ?
#
loop_
_entity_poly.entity_id
_entity_poly.type
_entity_poly.pdbx_seq_one_letter_code
_entity_poly.pdbx_strand_id
1 'polypeptide(L)'
;MCNKYSEGYPGARYYGGNEFIDQIELTCQARALEAFHLDAEKWGVNVQTLSGSPANLQVYQAIMRPHERLMGLDLPHGGHLSHGYQTPQKKISAVSTYFETFPYRVNQETGIIDYERLEENALMYRPKVLVAGTSAYCRLIDYERMREIADLCGAYLVVDMAHISGLISAGVIPSPFEYADIVTTTTHKSLRGPRGAMIFYRKGVRKSDQKTGKELLYDLEGPINFSVFPGHQGGPHNHTITALAVALKQATTQDFKLYQQQVIKNAKTLEIEFKRLGYKLVADGTDSHMVLLDLRAHKLDGARVEAVLEKVNIACNKNAIPGDKSALTPYGIRIGAPAMTSRGMGEEDFKRIANYINKCIGICKDVQGKLPKESNKLKDFKAKVAGGEVQEINDMKQEIASWAGSFPLPV
;
A
#
# COMPACT_ATOMS: atom_id res chain seq x y z
N MET A 1 -0.61 24.38 18.07
CA MET A 1 -0.27 22.96 17.95
C MET A 1 -0.07 22.38 19.33
N CYS A 2 -0.63 21.22 19.62
CA CYS A 2 -0.67 20.72 20.98
C CYS A 2 0.52 19.77 21.28
N ASN A 3 1.38 20.17 22.23
CA ASN A 3 2.45 19.32 22.79
C ASN A 3 2.00 18.64 24.08
N LYS A 4 0.69 18.61 24.35
CA LYS A 4 0.12 18.01 25.56
C LYS A 4 0.36 16.51 25.57
N TYR A 5 0.96 15.99 26.62
CA TYR A 5 1.04 14.56 26.86
C TYR A 5 -0.34 13.99 27.16
N SER A 6 -0.74 12.96 26.43
CA SER A 6 -2.06 12.35 26.49
C SER A 6 -2.00 10.82 26.43
N GLU A 7 -1.02 10.24 27.16
CA GLU A 7 -0.87 8.79 27.30
C GLU A 7 -2.15 8.14 27.80
N GLY A 8 -2.52 7.01 27.23
CA GLY A 8 -3.79 6.34 27.45
C GLY A 8 -4.81 6.63 26.34
N TYR A 9 -6.09 6.49 26.68
CA TYR A 9 -7.20 6.63 25.75
C TYR A 9 -8.25 7.61 26.27
N PRO A 10 -9.18 8.10 25.44
CA PRO A 10 -10.22 9.02 25.89
C PRO A 10 -10.95 8.49 27.12
N GLY A 11 -11.08 9.33 28.14
CA GLY A 11 -11.68 8.97 29.44
C GLY A 11 -10.77 8.18 30.38
N ALA A 12 -9.60 7.72 29.93
CA ALA A 12 -8.64 6.92 30.72
C ALA A 12 -7.19 7.37 30.49
N ARG A 13 -6.95 8.68 30.46
CA ARG A 13 -5.60 9.26 30.31
C ARG A 13 -4.81 9.18 31.62
N TYR A 14 -3.51 8.93 31.48
CA TYR A 14 -2.61 8.98 32.62
C TYR A 14 -2.44 10.40 33.20
N TYR A 15 -2.36 11.42 32.32
CA TYR A 15 -2.25 12.82 32.72
C TYR A 15 -3.60 13.52 32.68
N GLY A 16 -3.84 14.46 33.62
CA GLY A 16 -5.01 15.33 33.61
C GLY A 16 -4.96 16.39 32.50
N GLY A 17 -6.07 17.12 32.30
CA GLY A 17 -6.19 18.23 31.37
C GLY A 17 -6.28 17.81 29.91
N ASN A 18 -6.84 16.65 29.62
CA ASN A 18 -6.96 16.08 28.27
C ASN A 18 -8.39 16.14 27.69
N GLU A 19 -9.30 16.88 28.29
CA GLU A 19 -10.71 16.94 27.85
C GLU A 19 -10.86 17.26 26.34
N PHE A 20 -10.16 18.28 25.86
CA PHE A 20 -10.21 18.65 24.43
C PHE A 20 -9.43 17.71 23.54
N ILE A 21 -8.39 17.08 24.05
CA ILE A 21 -7.65 16.02 23.34
C ILE A 21 -8.56 14.79 23.13
N ASP A 22 -9.32 14.43 24.15
CA ASP A 22 -10.30 13.35 24.05
C ASP A 22 -11.35 13.62 22.97
N GLN A 23 -11.88 14.86 22.91
CA GLN A 23 -12.81 15.26 21.87
C GLN A 23 -12.20 15.17 20.46
N ILE A 24 -10.93 15.55 20.29
CA ILE A 24 -10.20 15.42 19.02
C ILE A 24 -10.09 13.95 18.61
N GLU A 25 -9.66 13.09 19.53
CA GLU A 25 -9.45 11.67 19.24
C GLU A 25 -10.76 10.95 18.94
N LEU A 26 -11.79 11.18 19.75
CA LEU A 26 -13.15 10.65 19.53
C LEU A 26 -13.74 11.13 18.20
N THR A 27 -13.53 12.41 17.84
CA THR A 27 -13.95 12.94 16.54
C THR A 27 -13.22 12.25 15.40
N CYS A 28 -11.90 11.99 15.56
CA CYS A 28 -11.13 11.28 14.56
C CYS A 28 -11.63 9.84 14.37
N GLN A 29 -11.90 9.13 15.46
CA GLN A 29 -12.45 7.77 15.44
C GLN A 29 -13.82 7.73 14.76
N ALA A 30 -14.74 8.62 15.13
CA ALA A 30 -16.07 8.70 14.53
C ALA A 30 -15.99 8.97 13.02
N ARG A 31 -15.13 9.90 12.58
CA ARG A 31 -14.91 10.20 11.16
C ARG A 31 -14.23 9.06 10.41
N ALA A 32 -13.38 8.28 11.07
CA ALA A 32 -12.77 7.10 10.46
C ALA A 32 -13.86 6.04 10.16
N LEU A 33 -14.76 5.78 11.10
CA LEU A 33 -15.88 4.87 10.85
C LEU A 33 -16.83 5.41 9.76
N GLU A 34 -17.16 6.71 9.80
CA GLU A 34 -17.98 7.37 8.78
C GLU A 34 -17.37 7.25 7.38
N ALA A 35 -16.07 7.54 7.24
CA ALA A 35 -15.37 7.54 5.97
C ALA A 35 -15.27 6.16 5.31
N PHE A 36 -15.34 5.10 6.08
CA PHE A 36 -15.34 3.72 5.59
C PHE A 36 -16.72 3.05 5.68
N HIS A 37 -17.77 3.83 5.96
CA HIS A 37 -19.17 3.36 6.03
C HIS A 37 -19.40 2.24 7.05
N LEU A 38 -18.76 2.34 8.22
CA LEU A 38 -18.77 1.30 9.25
C LEU A 38 -19.74 1.62 10.37
N ASP A 39 -20.42 0.59 10.84
CA ASP A 39 -21.26 0.61 12.01
C ASP A 39 -20.39 0.55 13.30
N ALA A 40 -20.52 1.55 14.17
CA ALA A 40 -19.78 1.64 15.42
C ALA A 40 -20.07 0.50 16.42
N GLU A 41 -21.22 -0.16 16.29
CA GLU A 41 -21.53 -1.35 17.09
C GLU A 41 -20.74 -2.58 16.65
N LYS A 42 -20.33 -2.62 15.37
CA LYS A 42 -19.62 -3.75 14.77
C LYS A 42 -18.12 -3.51 14.59
N TRP A 43 -17.67 -2.26 14.62
CA TRP A 43 -16.28 -1.89 14.38
C TRP A 43 -15.80 -0.84 15.38
N GLY A 44 -14.55 -1.00 15.83
CA GLY A 44 -13.79 0.02 16.52
C GLY A 44 -12.57 0.42 15.70
N VAL A 45 -11.92 1.52 16.07
CA VAL A 45 -10.71 2.02 15.41
C VAL A 45 -9.74 2.62 16.40
N ASN A 46 -8.46 2.25 16.29
CA ASN A 46 -7.35 2.94 16.96
C ASN A 46 -6.69 3.89 15.96
N VAL A 47 -6.56 5.16 16.34
CA VAL A 47 -6.00 6.24 15.52
C VAL A 47 -4.64 6.75 16.02
N GLN A 48 -4.08 6.12 17.06
CA GLN A 48 -2.83 6.56 17.67
C GLN A 48 -1.57 5.98 17.01
N THR A 49 -1.70 4.95 16.18
CA THR A 49 -0.56 4.28 15.57
C THR A 49 0.19 5.20 14.58
N LEU A 50 1.53 5.21 14.65
CA LEU A 50 2.35 6.23 14.01
C LEU A 50 2.64 5.97 12.53
N SER A 51 2.60 4.71 12.08
CA SER A 51 2.94 4.32 10.71
C SER A 51 2.43 2.91 10.38
N GLY A 52 2.37 2.55 9.09
CA GLY A 52 1.83 1.28 8.64
C GLY A 52 2.57 0.05 9.16
N SER A 53 3.91 0.03 9.11
CA SER A 53 4.68 -1.11 9.62
C SER A 53 4.52 -1.31 11.13
N PRO A 54 4.60 -0.26 11.97
CA PRO A 54 4.22 -0.36 13.39
C PRO A 54 2.79 -0.83 13.60
N ALA A 55 1.81 -0.32 12.83
CA ALA A 55 0.41 -0.74 12.94
C ALA A 55 0.25 -2.26 12.74
N ASN A 56 0.87 -2.80 11.68
CA ASN A 56 0.84 -4.23 11.40
C ASN A 56 1.51 -5.04 12.52
N LEU A 57 2.68 -4.61 13.01
CA LEU A 57 3.35 -5.29 14.12
C LEU A 57 2.52 -5.25 15.41
N GLN A 58 1.90 -4.11 15.70
CA GLN A 58 1.01 -3.94 16.86
C GLN A 58 -0.20 -4.89 16.79
N VAL A 59 -0.80 -5.05 15.60
CA VAL A 59 -1.87 -6.03 15.39
C VAL A 59 -1.37 -7.43 15.64
N TYR A 60 -0.24 -7.83 15.05
CA TYR A 60 0.25 -9.18 15.21
C TYR A 60 0.61 -9.50 16.67
N GLN A 61 1.25 -8.58 17.39
CA GLN A 61 1.56 -8.78 18.81
C GLN A 61 0.33 -8.78 19.72
N ALA A 62 -0.78 -8.13 19.29
CA ALA A 62 -2.04 -8.17 20.01
C ALA A 62 -2.71 -9.56 19.96
N ILE A 63 -2.59 -10.27 18.83
CA ILE A 63 -3.35 -11.50 18.57
C ILE A 63 -2.48 -12.76 18.43
N MET A 64 -1.16 -12.60 18.45
CA MET A 64 -0.19 -13.70 18.31
C MET A 64 0.84 -13.69 19.43
N ARG A 65 1.32 -14.88 19.78
CA ARG A 65 2.49 -15.07 20.63
C ARG A 65 3.74 -15.25 19.76
N PRO A 66 4.95 -15.01 20.31
CA PRO A 66 6.19 -15.32 19.60
C PRO A 66 6.16 -16.74 19.02
N HIS A 67 6.72 -16.90 17.82
CA HIS A 67 6.76 -18.15 17.05
C HIS A 67 5.41 -18.68 16.54
N GLU A 68 4.29 -18.01 16.77
CA GLU A 68 3.06 -18.33 16.03
C GLU A 68 3.20 -17.93 14.55
N ARG A 69 2.38 -18.55 13.70
CA ARG A 69 2.56 -18.57 12.24
C ARG A 69 1.73 -17.52 11.55
N LEU A 70 2.35 -16.81 10.60
CA LEU A 70 1.74 -15.79 9.77
C LEU A 70 1.99 -16.07 8.29
N MET A 71 0.98 -15.85 7.44
CA MET A 71 1.13 -15.87 5.99
C MET A 71 0.75 -14.51 5.40
N GLY A 72 1.58 -14.00 4.47
CA GLY A 72 1.35 -12.77 3.72
C GLY A 72 1.89 -12.89 2.30
N LEU A 73 1.52 -11.97 1.40
CA LEU A 73 2.06 -11.95 0.04
C LEU A 73 3.56 -11.65 0.07
N ASP A 74 4.34 -12.45 -0.69
CA ASP A 74 5.79 -12.28 -0.80
C ASP A 74 6.16 -10.91 -1.37
N LEU A 75 7.18 -10.26 -0.80
CA LEU A 75 7.61 -8.92 -1.22
C LEU A 75 7.92 -8.82 -2.72
N PRO A 76 8.69 -9.77 -3.33
CA PRO A 76 8.95 -9.74 -4.79
C PRO A 76 7.69 -9.95 -5.65
N HIS A 77 6.61 -10.40 -5.06
CA HIS A 77 5.33 -10.64 -5.72
C HIS A 77 4.28 -9.54 -5.42
N GLY A 78 4.71 -8.41 -4.85
CA GLY A 78 3.87 -7.26 -4.59
C GLY A 78 3.41 -7.10 -3.14
N GLY A 79 3.88 -7.92 -2.19
CA GLY A 79 3.62 -7.78 -0.77
C GLY A 79 4.32 -6.58 -0.13
N HIS A 80 4.21 -6.46 1.19
CA HIS A 80 4.88 -5.42 1.96
C HIS A 80 5.86 -6.02 2.96
N LEU A 81 6.93 -5.27 3.30
CA LEU A 81 7.94 -5.70 4.28
C LEU A 81 7.32 -6.17 5.60
N SER A 82 6.34 -5.44 6.12
CA SER A 82 5.69 -5.73 7.39
C SER A 82 4.74 -6.95 7.37
N HIS A 83 4.60 -7.63 6.24
CA HIS A 83 3.90 -8.91 6.14
C HIS A 83 4.82 -10.11 6.39
N GLY A 84 5.96 -9.88 7.06
CA GLY A 84 6.87 -10.93 7.49
C GLY A 84 8.00 -11.27 6.53
N TYR A 85 8.41 -10.31 5.69
CA TYR A 85 9.46 -10.55 4.69
C TYR A 85 10.79 -10.97 5.31
N GLN A 86 11.33 -12.06 4.79
CA GLN A 86 12.66 -12.60 5.10
C GLN A 86 13.28 -13.25 3.87
N THR A 87 14.59 -13.45 3.92
CA THR A 87 15.34 -14.25 2.95
C THR A 87 15.93 -15.46 3.63
N PRO A 88 16.42 -16.50 2.89
CA PRO A 88 17.08 -17.62 3.50
C PRO A 88 18.28 -17.25 4.38
N GLN A 89 18.91 -16.09 4.11
CA GLN A 89 20.11 -15.63 4.80
C GLN A 89 19.80 -14.64 5.93
N LYS A 90 18.62 -13.95 5.88
CA LYS A 90 18.37 -12.86 6.83
C LYS A 90 16.88 -12.63 7.07
N LYS A 91 16.52 -12.51 8.35
CA LYS A 91 15.24 -11.94 8.78
C LYS A 91 15.30 -10.42 8.61
N ILE A 92 14.48 -9.87 7.69
CA ILE A 92 14.54 -8.44 7.32
C ILE A 92 13.47 -7.65 8.06
N SER A 93 12.23 -8.12 8.03
CA SER A 93 11.14 -7.54 8.78
C SER A 93 11.24 -7.92 10.27
N ALA A 94 10.97 -6.97 11.17
CA ALA A 94 10.80 -7.28 12.60
C ALA A 94 9.75 -8.37 12.82
N VAL A 95 8.69 -8.40 12.02
CA VAL A 95 7.65 -9.43 12.06
C VAL A 95 8.25 -10.83 11.91
N SER A 96 9.18 -11.04 10.97
CA SER A 96 9.85 -12.32 10.78
C SER A 96 10.83 -12.68 11.90
N THR A 97 11.18 -11.73 12.77
CA THR A 97 12.01 -11.98 13.94
C THR A 97 11.21 -12.60 15.07
N TYR A 98 9.99 -12.13 15.27
CA TYR A 98 9.12 -12.58 16.37
C TYR A 98 8.21 -13.75 16.01
N PHE A 99 7.81 -13.84 14.74
CA PHE A 99 6.82 -14.80 14.25
C PHE A 99 7.42 -15.69 13.15
N GLU A 100 6.87 -16.88 13.02
CA GLU A 100 7.21 -17.73 11.89
C GLU A 100 6.39 -17.27 10.67
N THR A 101 7.08 -16.90 9.59
CA THR A 101 6.44 -16.33 8.42
C THR A 101 6.64 -17.20 7.19
N PHE A 102 5.56 -17.46 6.46
CA PHE A 102 5.59 -18.22 5.20
C PHE A 102 4.81 -17.42 4.13
N PRO A 103 5.47 -17.02 3.01
CA PRO A 103 4.82 -16.20 2.02
C PRO A 103 3.95 -17.03 1.07
N TYR A 104 2.78 -16.47 0.67
CA TYR A 104 2.11 -16.89 -0.55
C TYR A 104 2.52 -16.01 -1.72
N ARG A 105 2.20 -16.45 -2.95
CA ARG A 105 2.73 -15.83 -4.17
C ARG A 105 1.65 -15.67 -5.23
N VAL A 106 1.93 -14.82 -6.21
CA VAL A 106 1.17 -14.80 -7.46
C VAL A 106 1.61 -15.92 -8.38
N ASN A 107 0.73 -16.38 -9.23
CA ASN A 107 1.08 -17.22 -10.38
C ASN A 107 1.99 -16.41 -11.32
N GLN A 108 3.13 -16.99 -11.71
CA GLN A 108 4.15 -16.25 -12.48
C GLN A 108 3.73 -15.95 -13.92
N GLU A 109 2.82 -16.71 -14.48
CA GLU A 109 2.34 -16.53 -15.84
C GLU A 109 1.27 -15.43 -15.91
N THR A 110 0.31 -15.47 -14.97
CA THR A 110 -0.82 -14.54 -14.95
C THR A 110 -0.53 -13.27 -14.15
N GLY A 111 0.41 -13.31 -13.19
CA GLY A 111 0.67 -12.22 -12.25
C GLY A 111 -0.42 -12.02 -11.20
N ILE A 112 -1.40 -12.92 -11.10
CA ILE A 112 -2.53 -12.88 -10.16
C ILE A 112 -2.24 -13.79 -8.96
N ILE A 113 -2.77 -13.45 -7.78
CA ILE A 113 -2.63 -14.27 -6.57
C ILE A 113 -3.14 -15.69 -6.87
N ASP A 114 -2.30 -16.68 -6.57
CA ASP A 114 -2.62 -18.10 -6.74
C ASP A 114 -3.38 -18.59 -5.51
N TYR A 115 -4.71 -18.45 -5.55
CA TYR A 115 -5.58 -18.78 -4.42
C TYR A 115 -5.65 -20.28 -4.13
N GLU A 116 -5.51 -21.13 -5.15
CA GLU A 116 -5.50 -22.58 -4.96
C GLU A 116 -4.25 -23.01 -4.19
N ARG A 117 -3.10 -22.54 -4.64
CA ARG A 117 -1.83 -22.81 -3.95
C ARG A 117 -1.75 -22.14 -2.58
N LEU A 118 -2.39 -20.98 -2.42
CA LEU A 118 -2.52 -20.34 -1.12
C LEU A 118 -3.30 -21.20 -0.15
N GLU A 119 -4.45 -21.77 -0.56
CA GLU A 119 -5.26 -22.66 0.27
C GLU A 119 -4.48 -23.92 0.67
N GLU A 120 -3.86 -24.63 -0.29
CA GLU A 120 -3.04 -25.80 -0.01
C GLU A 120 -1.96 -25.50 1.04
N ASN A 121 -1.23 -24.41 0.85
CA ASN A 121 -0.19 -23.98 1.77
C ASN A 121 -0.75 -23.59 3.14
N ALA A 122 -1.89 -22.90 3.21
CA ALA A 122 -2.53 -22.48 4.44
C ALA A 122 -3.01 -23.69 5.27
N LEU A 123 -3.57 -24.69 4.63
CA LEU A 123 -4.00 -25.95 5.28
C LEU A 123 -2.82 -26.73 5.89
N MET A 124 -1.68 -26.76 5.19
CA MET A 124 -0.46 -27.41 5.71
C MET A 124 0.22 -26.57 6.79
N TYR A 125 0.39 -25.28 6.56
CA TYR A 125 1.11 -24.36 7.46
C TYR A 125 0.29 -23.98 8.68
N ARG A 126 -1.03 -23.90 8.56
CA ARG A 126 -1.99 -23.52 9.61
C ARG A 126 -1.59 -22.19 10.27
N PRO A 127 -1.59 -21.08 9.53
CA PRO A 127 -1.27 -19.78 10.08
C PRO A 127 -2.33 -19.37 11.10
N LYS A 128 -1.94 -18.62 12.13
CA LYS A 128 -2.88 -17.93 13.02
C LYS A 128 -3.38 -16.63 12.41
N VAL A 129 -2.59 -16.03 11.52
CA VAL A 129 -2.93 -14.81 10.78
C VAL A 129 -2.67 -15.03 9.29
N LEU A 130 -3.68 -14.77 8.47
CA LEU A 130 -3.59 -14.63 7.03
C LEU A 130 -3.70 -13.15 6.68
N VAL A 131 -2.69 -12.59 5.99
CA VAL A 131 -2.64 -11.18 5.63
C VAL A 131 -3.04 -11.00 4.17
N ALA A 132 -4.10 -10.26 3.92
CA ALA A 132 -4.51 -9.79 2.59
C ALA A 132 -4.09 -8.32 2.42
N GLY A 133 -2.96 -8.07 1.78
CA GLY A 133 -2.45 -6.72 1.61
C GLY A 133 -1.32 -6.65 0.60
N THR A 134 -1.23 -5.52 -0.10
CA THR A 134 -0.29 -5.38 -1.21
C THR A 134 0.35 -4.00 -1.24
N SER A 135 1.54 -3.92 -1.83
CA SER A 135 2.27 -2.69 -2.09
C SER A 135 2.45 -2.42 -3.59
N ALA A 136 2.60 -3.47 -4.39
CA ALA A 136 2.83 -3.40 -5.82
C ALA A 136 2.05 -4.50 -6.57
N TYR A 137 0.78 -4.61 -6.29
CA TYR A 137 -0.15 -5.50 -6.96
C TYR A 137 -1.28 -4.67 -7.55
N CYS A 138 -1.48 -4.77 -8.86
CA CYS A 138 -2.36 -3.86 -9.59
C CYS A 138 -3.81 -4.34 -9.69
N ARG A 139 -4.09 -5.60 -9.33
CA ARG A 139 -5.44 -6.18 -9.36
C ARG A 139 -6.13 -6.10 -8.01
N LEU A 140 -7.42 -6.33 -7.98
CA LEU A 140 -8.18 -6.47 -6.75
C LEU A 140 -7.85 -7.80 -6.06
N ILE A 141 -7.88 -7.80 -4.73
CA ILE A 141 -7.84 -9.03 -3.93
C ILE A 141 -9.27 -9.56 -3.83
N ASP A 142 -9.44 -10.86 -4.02
CA ASP A 142 -10.68 -11.56 -3.72
C ASP A 142 -10.76 -11.80 -2.19
N TYR A 143 -11.41 -10.86 -1.50
CA TYR A 143 -11.53 -10.91 -0.04
C TYR A 143 -12.44 -12.05 0.44
N GLU A 144 -13.45 -12.43 -0.35
CA GLU A 144 -14.32 -13.56 -0.05
C GLU A 144 -13.50 -14.86 -0.03
N ARG A 145 -12.71 -15.07 -1.07
CA ARG A 145 -11.83 -16.24 -1.17
C ARG A 145 -10.77 -16.26 -0.05
N MET A 146 -10.21 -15.10 0.28
CA MET A 146 -9.28 -14.97 1.43
C MET A 146 -9.97 -15.33 2.75
N ARG A 147 -11.23 -14.95 2.95
CA ARG A 147 -12.02 -15.29 4.14
C ARG A 147 -12.27 -16.79 4.23
N GLU A 148 -12.68 -17.42 3.14
CA GLU A 148 -12.88 -18.88 3.07
C GLU A 148 -11.62 -19.63 3.50
N ILE A 149 -10.46 -19.25 2.93
CA ILE A 149 -9.17 -19.88 3.27
C ILE A 149 -8.81 -19.66 4.75
N ALA A 150 -9.02 -18.44 5.26
CA ALA A 150 -8.76 -18.15 6.67
C ALA A 150 -9.67 -18.97 7.60
N ASP A 151 -10.93 -19.19 7.24
CA ASP A 151 -11.88 -20.01 8.01
C ASP A 151 -11.49 -21.48 8.02
N LEU A 152 -11.04 -22.03 6.87
CA LEU A 152 -10.58 -23.41 6.77
C LEU A 152 -9.40 -23.73 7.71
N CYS A 153 -8.51 -22.76 7.95
CA CYS A 153 -7.36 -22.96 8.86
C CYS A 153 -7.56 -22.32 10.25
N GLY A 154 -8.71 -21.67 10.50
CA GLY A 154 -9.03 -21.01 11.76
C GLY A 154 -8.24 -19.72 12.01
N ALA A 155 -7.69 -19.11 10.97
CA ALA A 155 -6.90 -17.90 11.05
C ALA A 155 -7.76 -16.62 11.24
N TYR A 156 -7.13 -15.57 11.77
CA TYR A 156 -7.62 -14.21 11.61
C TYR A 156 -7.28 -13.73 10.20
N LEU A 157 -8.25 -13.12 9.52
CA LEU A 157 -8.02 -12.41 8.27
C LEU A 157 -7.69 -10.94 8.59
N VAL A 158 -6.43 -10.57 8.43
CA VAL A 158 -5.94 -9.19 8.56
C VAL A 158 -5.77 -8.58 7.18
N VAL A 159 -6.46 -7.48 6.91
CA VAL A 159 -6.33 -6.78 5.64
C VAL A 159 -5.51 -5.51 5.80
N ASP A 160 -4.42 -5.37 5.07
CA ASP A 160 -3.67 -4.13 4.92
C ASP A 160 -4.10 -3.41 3.63
N MET A 161 -5.00 -2.43 3.78
CA MET A 161 -5.52 -1.65 2.63
C MET A 161 -4.75 -0.35 2.37
N ALA A 162 -3.55 -0.20 2.90
CA ALA A 162 -2.78 1.05 2.89
C ALA A 162 -2.70 1.72 1.51
N HIS A 163 -2.47 0.97 0.44
CA HIS A 163 -2.37 1.52 -0.90
C HIS A 163 -3.70 2.00 -1.50
N ILE A 164 -4.78 1.35 -1.13
CA ILE A 164 -6.10 1.49 -1.78
C ILE A 164 -7.17 2.09 -0.86
N SER A 165 -6.79 2.52 0.35
CA SER A 165 -7.74 3.01 1.37
C SER A 165 -8.59 4.18 0.89
N GLY A 166 -8.05 5.12 0.13
CA GLY A 166 -8.83 6.21 -0.45
C GLY A 166 -9.85 5.75 -1.50
N LEU A 167 -9.51 4.72 -2.28
CA LEU A 167 -10.43 4.13 -3.26
C LEU A 167 -11.60 3.39 -2.57
N ILE A 168 -11.28 2.68 -1.48
CA ILE A 168 -12.29 1.98 -0.65
C ILE A 168 -13.20 3.00 0.04
N SER A 169 -12.64 4.04 0.68
CA SER A 169 -13.41 5.10 1.33
C SER A 169 -14.39 5.78 0.37
N ALA A 170 -13.96 6.02 -0.87
CA ALA A 170 -14.81 6.60 -1.92
C ALA A 170 -15.83 5.62 -2.52
N GLY A 171 -15.79 4.34 -2.15
CA GLY A 171 -16.67 3.30 -2.70
C GLY A 171 -16.46 3.03 -4.19
N VAL A 172 -15.23 3.24 -4.73
CA VAL A 172 -14.93 3.02 -6.15
C VAL A 172 -14.32 1.65 -6.44
N ILE A 173 -13.93 0.92 -5.40
CA ILE A 173 -13.52 -0.48 -5.43
C ILE A 173 -14.15 -1.24 -4.25
N PRO A 174 -14.20 -2.60 -4.30
CA PRO A 174 -14.76 -3.41 -3.21
C PRO A 174 -14.09 -3.18 -1.86
N SER A 175 -14.90 -3.24 -0.80
CA SER A 175 -14.48 -3.05 0.59
C SER A 175 -14.06 -4.38 1.23
N PRO A 176 -12.96 -4.43 2.00
CA PRO A 176 -12.56 -5.62 2.75
C PRO A 176 -13.34 -5.82 4.06
N PHE A 177 -14.06 -4.80 4.52
CA PHE A 177 -14.66 -4.79 5.87
C PHE A 177 -15.75 -5.84 6.07
N GLU A 178 -16.35 -6.36 5.01
CA GLU A 178 -17.31 -7.45 5.10
C GLU A 178 -16.64 -8.77 5.51
N TYR A 179 -15.41 -9.00 5.10
CA TYR A 179 -14.69 -10.27 5.24
C TYR A 179 -13.61 -10.27 6.32
N ALA A 180 -13.00 -9.13 6.59
CA ALA A 180 -11.86 -9.02 7.50
C ALA A 180 -12.25 -9.07 8.99
N ASP A 181 -11.35 -9.60 9.83
CA ASP A 181 -11.42 -9.46 11.28
C ASP A 181 -10.77 -8.15 11.75
N ILE A 182 -9.66 -7.77 11.11
CA ILE A 182 -8.89 -6.56 11.40
C ILE A 182 -8.49 -5.92 10.07
N VAL A 183 -8.55 -4.60 9.98
CA VAL A 183 -8.09 -3.84 8.82
C VAL A 183 -7.09 -2.77 9.25
N THR A 184 -5.92 -2.76 8.64
CA THR A 184 -4.92 -1.71 8.84
C THR A 184 -4.81 -0.82 7.62
N THR A 185 -4.43 0.42 7.82
CA THR A 185 -4.12 1.34 6.73
C THR A 185 -3.14 2.41 7.16
N THR A 186 -2.31 2.85 6.23
CA THR A 186 -1.66 4.16 6.31
C THR A 186 -2.65 5.25 5.93
N THR A 187 -2.42 6.46 6.43
CA THR A 187 -3.32 7.60 6.19
C THR A 187 -2.83 8.56 5.09
N HIS A 188 -1.59 8.40 4.63
CA HIS A 188 -0.87 9.34 3.76
C HIS A 188 -0.69 8.89 2.31
N LYS A 189 -1.37 7.82 1.88
CA LYS A 189 -1.35 7.34 0.48
C LYS A 189 -2.61 7.81 -0.26
N SER A 190 -3.37 6.91 -0.87
CA SER A 190 -4.59 7.28 -1.62
C SER A 190 -5.66 7.98 -0.76
N LEU A 191 -5.62 7.86 0.57
CA LEU A 191 -6.50 8.58 1.48
C LEU A 191 -6.15 10.09 1.60
N ARG A 192 -4.94 10.52 1.19
CA ARG A 192 -4.47 11.92 1.17
C ARG A 192 -4.39 12.60 2.54
N GLY A 193 -4.24 11.83 3.62
CA GLY A 193 -4.10 12.38 4.97
C GLY A 193 -2.64 12.61 5.39
N PRO A 194 -2.41 13.05 6.63
CA PRO A 194 -1.08 13.16 7.22
C PRO A 194 -0.43 11.80 7.38
N ARG A 195 0.90 11.77 7.61
CA ARG A 195 1.60 10.53 7.91
C ARG A 195 1.15 9.96 9.25
N GLY A 196 0.58 8.79 9.19
CA GLY A 196 0.06 8.03 10.32
C GLY A 196 -0.53 6.71 9.83
N ALA A 197 -1.22 6.01 10.72
CA ALA A 197 -1.94 4.80 10.38
C ALA A 197 -3.17 4.63 11.28
N MET A 198 -4.05 3.71 10.90
CA MET A 198 -5.23 3.32 11.67
C MET A 198 -5.32 1.81 11.73
N ILE A 199 -5.87 1.30 12.84
CA ILE A 199 -6.20 -0.12 13.02
C ILE A 199 -7.69 -0.20 13.32
N PHE A 200 -8.45 -0.77 12.39
CA PHE A 200 -9.86 -1.11 12.58
C PHE A 200 -9.97 -2.55 13.06
N TYR A 201 -10.86 -2.82 13.99
CA TYR A 201 -11.09 -4.15 14.56
C TYR A 201 -12.56 -4.44 14.72
N ARG A 202 -12.95 -5.69 14.47
CA ARG A 202 -14.33 -6.15 14.67
C ARG A 202 -14.69 -6.23 16.13
N LYS A 203 -15.99 -5.99 16.39
CA LYS A 203 -16.67 -6.12 17.67
C LYS A 203 -17.84 -7.10 17.54
N GLY A 204 -18.42 -7.52 18.64
CA GLY A 204 -19.58 -8.39 18.67
C GLY A 204 -19.25 -9.86 18.45
N VAL A 205 -20.15 -10.60 17.82
CA VAL A 205 -20.06 -12.05 17.67
C VAL A 205 -19.11 -12.44 16.54
N ARG A 206 -18.12 -13.26 16.88
CA ARG A 206 -17.17 -13.83 15.90
C ARG A 206 -17.67 -15.16 15.30
N LYS A 207 -18.18 -16.04 16.14
CA LYS A 207 -18.72 -17.36 15.73
C LYS A 207 -19.89 -17.73 16.64
N SER A 208 -20.89 -18.36 16.06
CA SER A 208 -21.96 -18.99 16.82
C SER A 208 -21.92 -20.50 16.57
N ASP A 209 -21.89 -21.27 17.64
CA ASP A 209 -22.02 -22.72 17.54
C ASP A 209 -23.50 -23.06 17.33
N GLN A 210 -23.82 -23.53 16.13
CA GLN A 210 -25.19 -23.86 15.74
C GLN A 210 -25.82 -24.99 16.57
N LYS A 211 -25.00 -25.84 17.22
CA LYS A 211 -25.50 -26.97 18.04
C LYS A 211 -25.77 -26.57 19.46
N THR A 212 -24.95 -25.70 20.03
CA THR A 212 -25.02 -25.32 21.45
C THR A 212 -25.62 -23.94 21.68
N GLY A 213 -25.79 -23.13 20.61
CA GLY A 213 -26.18 -21.72 20.70
C GLY A 213 -25.11 -20.82 21.34
N LYS A 214 -23.91 -21.36 21.66
CA LYS A 214 -22.86 -20.59 22.32
C LYS A 214 -22.20 -19.64 21.32
N GLU A 215 -22.12 -18.38 21.71
CA GLU A 215 -21.46 -17.34 20.95
C GLU A 215 -20.02 -17.13 21.44
N LEU A 216 -19.09 -17.05 20.49
CA LEU A 216 -17.73 -16.58 20.72
C LEU A 216 -17.65 -15.13 20.26
N LEU A 217 -17.37 -14.22 21.17
CA LEU A 217 -17.20 -12.81 20.86
C LEU A 217 -15.79 -12.49 20.36
N TYR A 218 -15.67 -11.42 19.59
CA TYR A 218 -14.37 -10.83 19.30
C TYR A 218 -13.80 -10.22 20.59
N ASP A 219 -12.55 -10.55 20.86
CA ASP A 219 -11.73 -9.94 21.91
C ASP A 219 -10.50 -9.30 21.22
N LEU A 220 -10.73 -8.18 20.52
CA LEU A 220 -9.71 -7.49 19.73
C LEU A 220 -9.40 -6.10 20.26
N GLU A 221 -10.40 -5.36 20.76
CA GLU A 221 -10.25 -3.97 21.20
C GLU A 221 -9.20 -3.82 22.30
N GLY A 222 -9.36 -4.55 23.40
CA GLY A 222 -8.44 -4.50 24.55
C GLY A 222 -6.99 -4.85 24.15
N PRO A 223 -6.75 -6.02 23.56
CA PRO A 223 -5.42 -6.42 23.11
C PRO A 223 -4.78 -5.46 22.10
N ILE A 224 -5.52 -4.96 21.09
CA ILE A 224 -4.98 -4.02 20.09
C ILE A 224 -4.64 -2.68 20.75
N ASN A 225 -5.54 -2.13 21.55
CA ASN A 225 -5.27 -0.87 22.25
C ASN A 225 -4.10 -1.01 23.21
N PHE A 226 -4.01 -2.10 23.98
CA PHE A 226 -2.88 -2.38 24.86
C PHE A 226 -1.57 -2.52 24.08
N SER A 227 -1.59 -3.17 22.93
CA SER A 227 -0.42 -3.30 22.06
C SER A 227 0.08 -1.95 21.54
N VAL A 228 -0.84 -1.04 21.17
CA VAL A 228 -0.46 0.32 20.76
C VAL A 228 0.08 1.11 21.96
N PHE A 229 -0.69 1.23 23.02
CA PHE A 229 -0.27 1.87 24.26
C PHE A 229 -0.76 1.03 25.46
N PRO A 230 0.11 0.66 26.37
CA PRO A 230 1.53 1.06 26.52
C PRO A 230 2.55 0.14 25.81
N GLY A 231 2.10 -0.84 25.02
CA GLY A 231 2.97 -1.91 24.51
C GLY A 231 4.11 -1.42 23.59
N HIS A 232 3.84 -0.44 22.72
CA HIS A 232 4.83 0.04 21.74
C HIS A 232 5.04 1.55 21.76
N GLN A 233 4.05 2.34 22.15
CA GLN A 233 4.05 3.79 22.06
C GLN A 233 3.81 4.42 23.43
N GLY A 234 4.22 5.70 23.57
CA GLY A 234 3.88 6.58 24.66
C GLY A 234 2.83 7.61 24.24
N GLY A 235 3.10 8.91 24.44
CA GLY A 235 2.17 9.97 24.09
C GLY A 235 1.79 9.99 22.62
N PRO A 236 0.48 10.03 22.30
CA PRO A 236 0.03 10.10 20.93
C PRO A 236 0.41 11.43 20.27
N HIS A 237 0.56 11.41 18.94
CA HIS A 237 0.86 12.61 18.15
C HIS A 237 -0.44 13.35 17.81
N ASN A 238 -0.92 14.17 18.73
CA ASN A 238 -2.23 14.82 18.63
C ASN A 238 -2.38 15.74 17.42
N HIS A 239 -1.30 16.40 16.96
CA HIS A 239 -1.33 17.19 15.73
C HIS A 239 -1.60 16.32 14.49
N THR A 240 -1.04 15.12 14.44
CA THR A 240 -1.32 14.16 13.35
C THR A 240 -2.77 13.65 13.41
N ILE A 241 -3.27 13.31 14.61
CA ILE A 241 -4.64 12.85 14.80
C ILE A 241 -5.64 13.95 14.42
N THR A 242 -5.35 15.21 14.77
CA THR A 242 -6.15 16.37 14.36
C THR A 242 -6.20 16.52 12.83
N ALA A 243 -5.04 16.48 12.19
CA ALA A 243 -4.94 16.57 10.73
C ALA A 243 -5.62 15.38 10.04
N LEU A 244 -5.53 14.19 10.63
CA LEU A 244 -6.24 13.00 10.16
C LEU A 244 -7.76 13.16 10.25
N ALA A 245 -8.27 13.71 11.34
CA ALA A 245 -9.70 13.98 11.49
C ALA A 245 -10.24 14.95 10.41
N VAL A 246 -9.42 15.91 9.94
CA VAL A 246 -9.75 16.78 8.82
C VAL A 246 -9.75 16.00 7.51
N ALA A 247 -8.70 15.23 7.23
CA ALA A 247 -8.59 14.44 6.00
C ALA A 247 -9.73 13.40 5.89
N LEU A 248 -10.12 12.76 6.99
CA LEU A 248 -11.24 11.82 7.02
C LEU A 248 -12.57 12.52 6.70
N LYS A 249 -12.78 13.75 7.19
CA LYS A 249 -13.97 14.54 6.81
C LYS A 249 -13.96 14.91 5.33
N GLN A 250 -12.79 15.26 4.76
CA GLN A 250 -12.66 15.46 3.31
C GLN A 250 -12.97 14.16 2.53
N ALA A 251 -12.56 12.99 3.04
CA ALA A 251 -12.81 11.70 2.40
C ALA A 251 -14.30 11.32 2.31
N THR A 252 -15.18 11.94 3.09
CA THR A 252 -16.64 11.74 2.99
C THR A 252 -17.32 12.65 1.95
N THR A 253 -16.58 13.56 1.29
CA THR A 253 -17.15 14.52 0.35
C THR A 253 -17.34 13.94 -1.06
N GLN A 254 -18.29 14.52 -1.81
CA GLN A 254 -18.50 14.17 -3.21
C GLN A 254 -17.26 14.47 -4.07
N ASP A 255 -16.54 15.55 -3.77
CA ASP A 255 -15.31 15.92 -4.49
C ASP A 255 -14.22 14.85 -4.34
N PHE A 256 -14.08 14.28 -3.14
CA PHE A 256 -13.14 13.19 -2.93
C PHE A 256 -13.54 11.94 -3.72
N LYS A 257 -14.84 11.64 -3.80
CA LYS A 257 -15.34 10.52 -4.62
C LYS A 257 -15.05 10.72 -6.11
N LEU A 258 -15.32 11.92 -6.64
CA LEU A 258 -15.02 12.27 -8.02
C LEU A 258 -13.51 12.18 -8.30
N TYR A 259 -12.69 12.66 -7.38
CA TYR A 259 -11.23 12.52 -7.47
C TYR A 259 -10.79 11.06 -7.57
N GLN A 260 -11.30 10.17 -6.73
CA GLN A 260 -10.92 8.75 -6.75
C GLN A 260 -11.43 8.04 -8.03
N GLN A 261 -12.59 8.42 -8.54
CA GLN A 261 -13.07 7.96 -9.84
C GLN A 261 -12.12 8.38 -10.96
N GLN A 262 -11.63 9.63 -10.94
CA GLN A 262 -10.67 10.11 -11.92
C GLN A 262 -9.32 9.39 -11.79
N VAL A 263 -8.87 9.05 -10.57
CA VAL A 263 -7.67 8.25 -10.34
C VAL A 263 -7.75 6.89 -11.06
N ILE A 264 -8.89 6.20 -10.95
CA ILE A 264 -9.10 4.91 -11.65
C ILE A 264 -9.10 5.11 -13.18
N LYS A 265 -9.79 6.11 -13.70
CA LYS A 265 -9.80 6.41 -15.15
C LYS A 265 -8.40 6.70 -15.68
N ASN A 266 -7.63 7.49 -14.94
CA ASN A 266 -6.26 7.83 -15.31
C ASN A 266 -5.32 6.61 -15.27
N ALA A 267 -5.44 5.75 -14.27
CA ALA A 267 -4.68 4.50 -14.21
C ALA A 267 -5.06 3.57 -15.37
N LYS A 268 -6.34 3.50 -15.73
CA LYS A 268 -6.81 2.71 -16.87
C LYS A 268 -6.30 3.29 -18.21
N THR A 269 -6.21 4.60 -18.31
CA THR A 269 -5.61 5.26 -19.48
C THR A 269 -4.12 4.90 -19.62
N LEU A 270 -3.36 4.87 -18.51
CA LEU A 270 -1.97 4.39 -18.55
C LEU A 270 -1.89 2.93 -19.03
N GLU A 271 -2.77 2.05 -18.56
CA GLU A 271 -2.82 0.66 -19.03
C GLU A 271 -3.01 0.60 -20.53
N ILE A 272 -4.03 1.27 -21.05
CA ILE A 272 -4.38 1.28 -22.49
C ILE A 272 -3.21 1.80 -23.32
N GLU A 273 -2.65 2.95 -22.93
CA GLU A 273 -1.57 3.58 -23.68
C GLU A 273 -0.28 2.77 -23.66
N PHE A 274 0.11 2.19 -22.51
CA PHE A 274 1.31 1.35 -22.49
C PHE A 274 1.14 0.07 -23.30
N LYS A 275 -0.04 -0.54 -23.29
CA LYS A 275 -0.34 -1.68 -24.18
C LYS A 275 -0.26 -1.27 -25.66
N ARG A 276 -0.84 -0.12 -26.02
CA ARG A 276 -0.74 0.43 -27.39
C ARG A 276 0.71 0.70 -27.82
N LEU A 277 1.56 1.12 -26.89
CA LEU A 277 2.99 1.35 -27.11
C LEU A 277 3.82 0.04 -27.10
N GLY A 278 3.19 -1.13 -26.93
CA GLY A 278 3.83 -2.45 -26.98
C GLY A 278 4.47 -2.90 -25.67
N TYR A 279 4.12 -2.29 -24.53
CA TYR A 279 4.60 -2.73 -23.22
C TYR A 279 3.72 -3.85 -22.66
N LYS A 280 4.38 -4.82 -22.01
CA LYS A 280 3.71 -5.80 -21.17
C LYS A 280 3.49 -5.22 -19.78
N LEU A 281 2.28 -5.38 -19.26
CA LEU A 281 1.94 -5.04 -17.88
C LEU A 281 1.91 -6.30 -17.01
N VAL A 282 2.40 -6.21 -15.80
CA VAL A 282 2.25 -7.29 -14.82
C VAL A 282 0.76 -7.47 -14.51
N ALA A 283 0.32 -8.70 -14.39
CA ALA A 283 -1.08 -9.09 -14.23
C ALA A 283 -2.00 -8.59 -15.36
N ASP A 284 -1.45 -8.31 -16.54
CA ASP A 284 -2.14 -7.82 -17.73
C ASP A 284 -3.08 -6.63 -17.48
N GLY A 285 -2.67 -5.68 -16.62
CA GLY A 285 -3.40 -4.42 -16.45
C GLY A 285 -3.58 -3.98 -15.00
N THR A 286 -4.59 -3.14 -14.76
CA THR A 286 -4.88 -2.58 -13.44
C THR A 286 -6.38 -2.46 -13.16
N ASP A 287 -6.74 -2.69 -11.89
CA ASP A 287 -8.06 -2.40 -11.31
C ASP A 287 -7.94 -1.33 -10.19
N SER A 288 -6.74 -0.76 -10.01
CA SER A 288 -6.44 0.16 -8.93
C SER A 288 -5.83 1.48 -9.44
N HIS A 289 -5.06 2.16 -8.63
CA HIS A 289 -4.46 3.46 -8.88
C HIS A 289 -3.09 3.43 -9.55
N MET A 290 -2.57 2.26 -9.92
CA MET A 290 -1.20 2.13 -10.44
C MET A 290 -1.12 1.08 -11.55
N VAL A 291 -0.08 1.18 -12.36
CA VAL A 291 0.35 0.15 -13.33
C VAL A 291 1.77 -0.28 -13.02
N LEU A 292 2.12 -1.52 -13.39
CA LEU A 292 3.44 -2.09 -13.23
C LEU A 292 3.93 -2.60 -14.59
N LEU A 293 4.91 -1.92 -15.18
CA LEU A 293 5.49 -2.28 -16.47
C LEU A 293 6.53 -3.40 -16.30
N ASP A 294 6.52 -4.35 -17.23
CA ASP A 294 7.56 -5.37 -17.39
C ASP A 294 8.51 -4.94 -18.52
N LEU A 295 9.76 -4.62 -18.17
CA LEU A 295 10.76 -4.12 -19.10
C LEU A 295 11.64 -5.22 -19.72
N ARG A 296 11.42 -6.50 -19.40
CA ARG A 296 12.26 -7.63 -19.88
C ARG A 296 12.33 -7.72 -21.40
N ALA A 297 11.18 -7.56 -22.07
CA ALA A 297 11.11 -7.54 -23.54
C ALA A 297 11.95 -6.43 -24.18
N HIS A 298 12.19 -5.35 -23.42
CA HIS A 298 13.01 -4.21 -23.87
C HIS A 298 14.49 -4.34 -23.51
N LYS A 299 14.90 -5.44 -22.83
CA LYS A 299 16.27 -5.70 -22.36
C LYS A 299 16.80 -4.58 -21.45
N LEU A 300 15.93 -3.96 -20.69
CA LEU A 300 16.21 -2.91 -19.70
C LEU A 300 15.77 -3.39 -18.31
N ASP A 301 16.47 -2.92 -17.30
CA ASP A 301 16.00 -3.01 -15.91
C ASP A 301 15.38 -1.70 -15.43
N GLY A 302 14.54 -1.81 -14.40
CA GLY A 302 13.86 -0.68 -13.81
C GLY A 302 14.80 0.35 -13.18
N ALA A 303 16.00 -0.06 -12.73
CA ALA A 303 16.95 0.86 -12.10
C ALA A 303 17.59 1.83 -13.11
N ARG A 304 17.78 1.39 -14.37
CA ARG A 304 18.24 2.26 -15.47
C ARG A 304 17.13 3.22 -15.89
N VAL A 305 15.93 2.72 -16.07
CA VAL A 305 14.76 3.54 -16.46
C VAL A 305 14.44 4.56 -15.37
N GLU A 306 14.41 4.16 -14.09
CA GLU A 306 14.26 5.06 -12.94
C GLU A 306 15.29 6.20 -12.98
N ALA A 307 16.56 5.90 -13.28
CA ALA A 307 17.63 6.90 -13.33
C ALA A 307 17.43 7.95 -14.45
N VAL A 308 16.91 7.56 -15.60
CA VAL A 308 16.59 8.51 -16.68
C VAL A 308 15.36 9.33 -16.34
N LEU A 309 14.29 8.69 -15.85
CA LEU A 309 13.05 9.37 -15.47
C LEU A 309 13.27 10.41 -14.36
N GLU A 310 14.11 10.10 -13.37
CA GLU A 310 14.50 11.05 -12.32
C GLU A 310 15.16 12.31 -12.90
N LYS A 311 16.02 12.16 -13.92
CA LYS A 311 16.70 13.30 -14.55
C LYS A 311 15.78 14.20 -15.35
N VAL A 312 14.67 13.71 -15.84
CA VAL A 312 13.64 14.48 -16.55
C VAL A 312 12.47 14.91 -15.64
N ASN A 313 12.64 14.83 -14.30
CA ASN A 313 11.64 15.21 -13.30
C ASN A 313 10.36 14.33 -13.29
N ILE A 314 10.47 13.08 -13.72
CA ILE A 314 9.39 12.09 -13.56
C ILE A 314 9.71 11.20 -12.36
N ALA A 315 8.94 11.34 -11.28
CA ALA A 315 9.07 10.51 -10.09
C ALA A 315 8.33 9.17 -10.29
N CYS A 316 9.09 8.08 -10.28
CA CYS A 316 8.59 6.71 -10.26
C CYS A 316 9.52 5.85 -9.40
N ASN A 317 9.27 4.57 -9.32
CA ASN A 317 10.25 3.66 -8.70
C ASN A 317 10.39 2.36 -9.49
N LYS A 318 11.64 1.86 -9.51
CA LYS A 318 11.88 0.48 -9.86
C LYS A 318 11.15 -0.45 -8.90
N ASN A 319 10.69 -1.57 -9.40
CA ASN A 319 9.91 -2.53 -8.61
C ASN A 319 10.21 -3.96 -9.05
N ALA A 320 10.37 -4.86 -8.08
CA ALA A 320 10.45 -6.28 -8.41
C ALA A 320 9.15 -6.75 -9.06
N ILE A 321 9.28 -7.63 -10.04
CA ILE A 321 8.16 -8.29 -10.70
C ILE A 321 8.35 -9.81 -10.59
N PRO A 322 7.27 -10.62 -10.73
CA PRO A 322 7.36 -12.06 -10.61
C PRO A 322 8.46 -12.64 -11.51
N GLY A 323 9.34 -13.47 -10.94
CA GLY A 323 10.49 -14.07 -11.63
C GLY A 323 11.80 -13.26 -11.56
N ASP A 324 11.81 -12.07 -10.95
CA ASP A 324 13.05 -11.31 -10.74
C ASP A 324 13.98 -12.00 -9.74
N LYS A 325 15.29 -11.95 -10.06
CA LYS A 325 16.35 -12.53 -9.22
C LYS A 325 17.01 -11.51 -8.29
N SER A 326 16.87 -10.22 -8.56
CA SER A 326 17.55 -9.14 -7.84
C SER A 326 16.61 -7.97 -7.55
N ALA A 327 16.53 -7.58 -6.29
CA ALA A 327 15.82 -6.37 -5.88
C ALA A 327 16.56 -5.07 -6.23
N LEU A 328 17.86 -5.14 -6.54
CA LEU A 328 18.68 -3.96 -6.90
C LEU A 328 18.53 -3.57 -8.37
N THR A 329 18.31 -4.55 -9.23
CA THR A 329 18.12 -4.38 -10.67
C THR A 329 16.86 -5.14 -11.12
N PRO A 330 15.69 -4.80 -10.58
CA PRO A 330 14.44 -5.45 -10.95
C PRO A 330 14.03 -5.00 -12.35
N TYR A 331 13.20 -5.80 -13.02
CA TYR A 331 12.73 -5.48 -14.38
C TYR A 331 11.43 -4.67 -14.40
N GLY A 332 10.88 -4.31 -13.26
CA GLY A 332 9.63 -3.56 -13.16
C GLY A 332 9.82 -2.05 -12.92
N ILE A 333 8.88 -1.27 -13.43
CA ILE A 333 8.65 0.14 -13.07
C ILE A 333 7.20 0.30 -12.62
N ARG A 334 7.02 0.86 -11.40
CA ARG A 334 5.69 1.16 -10.84
C ARG A 334 5.34 2.63 -11.06
N ILE A 335 4.17 2.87 -11.64
CA ILE A 335 3.66 4.20 -11.98
C ILE A 335 2.26 4.33 -11.38
N GLY A 336 2.03 5.40 -10.62
CA GLY A 336 0.75 5.68 -9.95
C GLY A 336 0.06 6.93 -10.50
N ALA A 337 -1.27 6.92 -10.50
CA ALA A 337 -2.08 8.02 -10.98
C ALA A 337 -2.41 9.12 -9.94
N PRO A 338 -2.45 8.88 -8.60
CA PRO A 338 -3.05 9.82 -7.64
C PRO A 338 -2.42 11.22 -7.64
N ALA A 339 -1.09 11.33 -7.68
CA ALA A 339 -0.40 12.61 -7.53
C ALA A 339 -0.73 13.59 -8.68
N MET A 340 -0.72 13.11 -9.92
CA MET A 340 -1.01 13.96 -11.07
C MET A 340 -2.51 14.23 -11.23
N THR A 341 -3.36 13.28 -10.83
CA THR A 341 -4.80 13.53 -10.72
C THR A 341 -5.11 14.64 -9.70
N SER A 342 -4.38 14.69 -8.58
CA SER A 342 -4.51 15.81 -7.61
C SER A 342 -4.13 17.17 -8.19
N ARG A 343 -3.33 17.21 -9.25
CA ARG A 343 -2.98 18.42 -9.98
C ARG A 343 -3.97 18.77 -11.10
N GLY A 344 -5.08 18.06 -11.20
CA GLY A 344 -6.14 18.31 -12.20
C GLY A 344 -5.89 17.65 -13.56
N MET A 345 -4.90 16.74 -13.67
CA MET A 345 -4.64 16.02 -14.92
C MET A 345 -5.73 14.96 -15.18
N GLY A 346 -6.23 14.93 -16.41
CA GLY A 346 -7.21 13.98 -16.93
C GLY A 346 -6.59 12.94 -17.87
N GLU A 347 -7.46 12.19 -18.56
CA GLU A 347 -7.07 11.06 -19.41
C GLU A 347 -6.11 11.48 -20.53
N GLU A 348 -6.33 12.62 -21.18
CA GLU A 348 -5.45 13.10 -22.26
C GLU A 348 -4.03 13.43 -21.74
N ASP A 349 -3.94 13.98 -20.52
CA ASP A 349 -2.66 14.25 -19.89
C ASP A 349 -1.93 12.95 -19.54
N PHE A 350 -2.67 11.93 -19.12
CA PHE A 350 -2.10 10.61 -18.82
C PHE A 350 -1.63 9.87 -20.08
N LYS A 351 -2.27 10.07 -21.23
CA LYS A 351 -1.71 9.63 -22.53
C LYS A 351 -0.37 10.31 -22.82
N ARG A 352 -0.29 11.62 -22.54
CA ARG A 352 0.97 12.37 -22.71
C ARG A 352 2.06 11.88 -21.74
N ILE A 353 1.72 11.62 -20.49
CA ILE A 353 2.64 11.02 -19.49
C ILE A 353 3.19 9.68 -20.00
N ALA A 354 2.32 8.79 -20.51
CA ALA A 354 2.76 7.50 -21.05
C ALA A 354 3.73 7.67 -22.22
N ASN A 355 3.47 8.64 -23.10
CA ASN A 355 4.36 8.95 -24.22
C ASN A 355 5.71 9.54 -23.76
N TYR A 356 5.73 10.40 -22.74
CA TYR A 356 6.99 10.88 -22.14
C TYR A 356 7.81 9.74 -21.55
N ILE A 357 7.17 8.84 -20.82
CA ILE A 357 7.86 7.67 -20.26
C ILE A 357 8.40 6.76 -21.39
N ASN A 358 7.63 6.56 -22.46
CA ASN A 358 8.09 5.80 -23.62
C ASN A 358 9.32 6.43 -24.29
N LYS A 359 9.34 7.75 -24.50
CA LYS A 359 10.50 8.49 -25.02
C LYS A 359 11.72 8.29 -24.11
N CYS A 360 11.54 8.42 -22.79
CA CYS A 360 12.62 8.21 -21.81
C CYS A 360 13.16 6.77 -21.82
N ILE A 361 12.31 5.77 -22.04
CA ILE A 361 12.74 4.37 -22.22
C ILE A 361 13.54 4.22 -23.51
N GLY A 362 13.18 4.95 -24.58
CA GLY A 362 13.98 5.07 -25.81
C GLY A 362 15.39 5.62 -25.55
N ILE A 363 15.47 6.77 -24.87
CA ILE A 363 16.76 7.38 -24.46
C ILE A 363 17.58 6.39 -23.61
N CYS A 364 16.93 5.65 -22.71
CA CYS A 364 17.60 4.65 -21.88
C CYS A 364 18.25 3.55 -22.74
N LYS A 365 17.56 3.05 -23.79
CA LYS A 365 18.13 2.09 -24.75
C LYS A 365 19.33 2.65 -25.50
N ASP A 366 19.22 3.90 -25.97
CA ASP A 366 20.28 4.56 -26.73
C ASP A 366 21.53 4.78 -25.88
N VAL A 367 21.36 5.24 -24.63
CA VAL A 367 22.46 5.38 -23.68
C VAL A 367 23.11 4.03 -23.39
N GLN A 368 22.31 2.98 -23.14
CA GLN A 368 22.83 1.63 -22.90
C GLN A 368 23.57 1.08 -24.12
N GLY A 369 23.06 1.30 -25.34
CA GLY A 369 23.68 0.86 -26.59
C GLY A 369 25.00 1.54 -26.90
N LYS A 370 25.21 2.77 -26.41
CA LYS A 370 26.47 3.55 -26.58
C LYS A 370 27.52 3.19 -25.54
N LEU A 371 27.20 2.45 -24.49
CA LEU A 371 28.16 2.01 -23.48
C LEU A 371 28.98 0.82 -24.02
N PRO A 372 30.32 0.78 -23.78
CA PRO A 372 31.15 -0.39 -24.09
C PRO A 372 30.59 -1.63 -23.37
N LYS A 373 30.63 -2.81 -24.02
CA LYS A 373 30.14 -4.06 -23.44
C LYS A 373 30.75 -4.38 -22.08
N GLU A 374 31.99 -4.01 -21.89
CA GLU A 374 32.79 -4.21 -20.66
C GLU A 374 32.36 -3.25 -19.52
N SER A 375 31.76 -2.10 -19.88
CA SER A 375 31.31 -1.03 -18.97
C SER A 375 29.78 -0.98 -18.80
N ASN A 376 29.02 -2.00 -19.18
CA ASN A 376 27.54 -1.99 -19.08
C ASN A 376 27.05 -2.32 -17.68
N LYS A 377 27.76 -1.84 -16.65
CA LYS A 377 27.31 -1.90 -15.26
C LYS A 377 26.35 -0.75 -14.95
N LEU A 378 25.42 -0.96 -14.03
CA LEU A 378 24.47 0.08 -13.61
C LEU A 378 25.17 1.36 -13.14
N LYS A 379 26.34 1.25 -12.48
CA LYS A 379 27.15 2.40 -12.03
C LYS A 379 27.59 3.27 -13.22
N ASP A 380 28.10 2.65 -14.28
CA ASP A 380 28.62 3.36 -15.46
C ASP A 380 27.48 4.02 -16.24
N PHE A 381 26.34 3.31 -16.36
CA PHE A 381 25.11 3.87 -16.93
C PHE A 381 24.65 5.12 -16.16
N LYS A 382 24.56 5.03 -14.83
CA LYS A 382 24.17 6.17 -13.99
C LYS A 382 25.14 7.34 -14.09
N ALA A 383 26.44 7.08 -14.19
CA ALA A 383 27.46 8.12 -14.39
C ALA A 383 27.26 8.84 -15.73
N LYS A 384 26.98 8.10 -16.83
CA LYS A 384 26.71 8.69 -18.14
C LYS A 384 25.44 9.56 -18.14
N VAL A 385 24.37 9.08 -17.53
CA VAL A 385 23.09 9.82 -17.38
C VAL A 385 23.25 11.06 -16.50
N ALA A 386 24.10 10.99 -15.46
CA ALA A 386 24.35 12.11 -14.54
C ALA A 386 25.27 13.18 -15.12
N GLY A 387 26.13 12.84 -16.09
CA GLY A 387 27.17 13.73 -16.65
C GLY A 387 26.65 14.91 -17.47
N GLY A 388 25.34 15.00 -17.73
CA GLY A 388 24.75 16.12 -18.49
C GLY A 388 25.02 16.11 -19.99
N GLU A 389 25.73 15.09 -20.50
CA GLU A 389 26.17 14.96 -21.90
C GLU A 389 25.05 14.42 -22.84
N VAL A 390 23.94 13.95 -22.29
CA VAL A 390 22.82 13.40 -23.07
C VAL A 390 21.82 14.51 -23.31
N GLN A 391 21.93 15.19 -24.47
CA GLN A 391 21.13 16.36 -24.80
C GLN A 391 19.62 16.07 -24.76
N GLU A 392 19.22 14.88 -25.20
CA GLU A 392 17.83 14.45 -25.21
C GLU A 392 17.21 14.43 -23.77
N ILE A 393 18.00 14.16 -22.72
CA ILE A 393 17.54 14.25 -21.33
C ILE A 393 17.28 15.70 -20.94
N ASN A 394 18.15 16.64 -21.34
CA ASN A 394 18.01 18.05 -21.03
C ASN A 394 16.77 18.64 -21.73
N ASP A 395 16.56 18.30 -22.99
CA ASP A 395 15.41 18.75 -23.78
C ASP A 395 14.10 18.23 -23.18
N MET A 396 14.05 16.93 -22.87
CA MET A 396 12.89 16.31 -22.21
C MET A 396 12.61 16.92 -20.84
N LYS A 397 13.65 17.23 -20.05
CA LYS A 397 13.48 17.88 -18.75
C LYS A 397 12.82 19.24 -18.88
N GLN A 398 13.24 20.05 -19.86
CA GLN A 398 12.67 21.37 -20.11
C GLN A 398 11.21 21.28 -20.60
N GLU A 399 10.94 20.37 -21.56
CA GLU A 399 9.58 20.14 -22.07
C GLU A 399 8.63 19.72 -20.95
N ILE A 400 9.02 18.73 -20.13
CA ILE A 400 8.20 18.24 -19.04
C ILE A 400 8.00 19.29 -17.95
N ALA A 401 9.05 20.04 -17.58
CA ALA A 401 8.96 21.09 -16.58
C ALA A 401 8.00 22.21 -17.02
N SER A 402 8.11 22.65 -18.26
CA SER A 402 7.21 23.67 -18.84
C SER A 402 5.76 23.19 -18.84
N TRP A 403 5.52 21.97 -19.34
CA TRP A 403 4.15 21.41 -19.40
C TRP A 403 3.58 21.14 -17.99
N ALA A 404 4.32 20.47 -17.13
CA ALA A 404 3.84 20.17 -15.78
C ALA A 404 3.67 21.45 -14.94
N GLY A 405 4.47 22.49 -15.19
CA GLY A 405 4.35 23.80 -14.55
C GLY A 405 3.06 24.55 -14.86
N SER A 406 2.36 24.21 -15.96
CA SER A 406 1.07 24.82 -16.32
C SER A 406 -0.11 24.31 -15.45
N PHE A 407 0.08 23.22 -14.72
CA PHE A 407 -0.94 22.68 -13.81
C PHE A 407 -0.79 23.26 -12.40
N PRO A 408 -1.89 23.48 -11.68
CA PRO A 408 -1.83 24.01 -10.33
C PRO A 408 -1.11 23.03 -9.36
N LEU A 409 -0.51 23.60 -8.32
CA LEU A 409 -0.12 22.79 -7.17
C LEU A 409 -1.38 22.47 -6.35
N PRO A 410 -1.49 21.26 -5.80
CA PRO A 410 -2.59 20.96 -4.89
C PRO A 410 -2.49 21.84 -3.64
N VAL A 411 -3.59 22.53 -3.31
CA VAL A 411 -3.72 23.41 -2.14
C VAL A 411 -4.31 22.63 -1.00
#